data_967f1f2e467775d03336c844b23d40e6
#
_entry.id   967f1f2e467775d03336c844b23d40e6
#
_cell.length_a   1.000
_cell.length_b   1.000
_cell.length_c   1.000
_cell.angle_alpha   90.00
_cell.angle_beta   90.00
_cell.angle_gamma   90.00
#
_symmetry.space_group_name_H-M   'P 1'
#
loop_
_entity.id
_entity.type
_entity.pdbx_description
1 polymer ?
#
loop_
_entity_poly.entity_id
_entity_poly.type
_entity_poly.pdbx_seq_one_letter_code
_entity_poly.pdbx_strand_id
1 'polypeptide(L)'
;MNGKIIIAILLLGIGRVSFAQESPSFWIDGGVDALLATRDSFAITVYDGVKDGCLPNPGRLKEKMEIALRKHGFDIQKEHRLNVNTIAIQALGGRPRKNELCVVHISTTLVINSVVSVPFADKISTGSNTLVPLLYPIRNALITDNRTSMQRRLTKQVVEFADKLYLDISRAKNDIFLKFPSIRDEYLKSKNSSNDS
;
A
#
# COMPACT_ATOMS: atom_id res chain seq x y z
N MET A 1 67.31 41.28 -36.44
CA MET A 1 66.00 40.79 -36.91
C MET A 1 65.44 39.89 -35.83
N ASN A 2 64.53 40.42 -35.04
CA ASN A 2 63.97 39.73 -33.84
C ASN A 2 62.60 39.20 -34.18
N GLY A 3 62.50 37.87 -34.36
CA GLY A 3 61.24 37.17 -34.52
C GLY A 3 60.57 36.93 -33.18
N LYS A 4 59.45 37.58 -32.90
CA LYS A 4 58.62 37.26 -31.73
C LYS A 4 57.65 36.11 -32.06
N ILE A 5 57.87 35.00 -31.40
CA ILE A 5 56.96 33.85 -31.43
C ILE A 5 55.80 34.15 -30.46
N ILE A 6 54.58 34.27 -30.99
CA ILE A 6 53.35 34.39 -30.20
C ILE A 6 52.82 32.97 -29.98
N ILE A 7 52.91 32.49 -28.76
CA ILE A 7 52.28 31.22 -28.36
C ILE A 7 50.82 31.51 -28.00
N ALA A 8 49.90 31.11 -28.85
CA ALA A 8 48.47 31.17 -28.57
C ALA A 8 48.11 29.95 -27.69
N ILE A 9 47.82 30.20 -26.43
CA ILE A 9 47.31 29.18 -25.49
C ILE A 9 45.82 29.01 -25.79
N LEU A 10 45.48 27.90 -26.43
CA LEU A 10 44.11 27.47 -26.67
C LEU A 10 43.58 26.89 -25.33
N LEU A 11 42.83 27.65 -24.56
CA LEU A 11 42.08 27.18 -23.40
C LEU A 11 40.91 26.30 -23.89
N LEU A 12 41.15 25.03 -23.94
CA LEU A 12 40.10 24.00 -24.10
C LEU A 12 39.24 24.00 -22.84
N GLY A 13 38.10 24.70 -22.95
CA GLY A 13 37.05 24.63 -21.95
C GLY A 13 36.51 23.19 -21.86
N ILE A 14 36.94 22.46 -20.82
CA ILE A 14 36.34 21.17 -20.47
C ILE A 14 34.94 21.46 -19.94
N GLY A 15 33.99 21.48 -20.84
CA GLY A 15 32.57 21.48 -20.49
C GLY A 15 32.31 20.25 -19.63
N ARG A 16 31.93 20.46 -18.35
CA ARG A 16 31.39 19.41 -17.51
C ARG A 16 30.10 18.94 -18.16
N VAL A 17 30.16 17.81 -18.84
CA VAL A 17 28.96 17.08 -19.25
C VAL A 17 28.34 16.56 -17.97
N SER A 18 27.37 17.30 -17.42
CA SER A 18 26.48 16.79 -16.39
C SER A 18 25.66 15.69 -17.05
N PHE A 19 26.08 14.45 -16.84
CA PHE A 19 25.19 13.32 -17.06
C PHE A 19 24.01 13.52 -16.08
N ALA A 20 22.90 13.97 -16.61
CA ALA A 20 21.64 13.86 -15.92
C ALA A 20 21.48 12.36 -15.62
N GLN A 21 21.61 11.98 -14.36
CA GLN A 21 21.39 10.64 -13.90
C GLN A 21 19.89 10.39 -14.10
N GLU A 22 19.52 9.81 -15.24
CA GLU A 22 18.16 9.35 -15.47
C GLU A 22 17.84 8.39 -14.33
N SER A 23 16.89 8.79 -13.50
CA SER A 23 16.32 7.90 -12.51
C SER A 23 15.83 6.65 -13.25
N PRO A 24 16.28 5.46 -12.91
CA PRO A 24 15.86 4.26 -13.61
C PRO A 24 14.33 4.17 -13.53
N SER A 25 13.65 4.39 -14.64
CA SER A 25 12.23 4.14 -14.75
C SER A 25 12.03 2.63 -14.84
N PHE A 26 11.66 2.02 -13.72
CA PHE A 26 11.34 0.59 -13.72
C PHE A 26 9.91 0.39 -14.22
N TRP A 27 9.80 -0.19 -15.40
CA TRP A 27 8.56 -0.84 -15.81
C TRP A 27 8.58 -2.24 -15.18
N ILE A 28 7.78 -2.42 -14.12
CA ILE A 28 7.64 -3.72 -13.48
C ILE A 28 6.40 -4.36 -14.11
N ASP A 29 6.61 -5.35 -14.94
CA ASP A 29 5.57 -6.28 -15.36
C ASP A 29 5.01 -6.96 -14.11
N GLY A 30 3.74 -6.72 -13.79
CA GLY A 30 3.12 -7.16 -12.55
C GLY A 30 2.94 -6.07 -11.49
N GLY A 31 2.73 -4.83 -11.87
CA GLY A 31 2.70 -3.58 -11.09
C GLY A 31 2.12 -3.62 -9.67
N VAL A 32 1.14 -4.48 -9.38
CA VAL A 32 0.55 -4.63 -8.04
C VAL A 32 1.52 -5.33 -7.08
N ASP A 33 2.24 -6.35 -7.52
CA ASP A 33 3.17 -7.10 -6.66
C ASP A 33 4.35 -6.25 -6.20
N ALA A 34 4.86 -5.38 -7.07
CA ALA A 34 5.91 -4.44 -6.69
C ALA A 34 5.44 -3.43 -5.65
N LEU A 35 4.20 -2.96 -5.79
CA LEU A 35 3.60 -2.07 -4.82
C LEU A 35 3.35 -2.76 -3.48
N LEU A 36 2.89 -4.02 -3.49
CA LEU A 36 2.70 -4.82 -2.29
C LEU A 36 4.03 -5.11 -1.57
N ALA A 37 5.06 -5.48 -2.33
CA ALA A 37 6.37 -5.87 -1.78
C ALA A 37 7.02 -4.79 -0.90
N THR A 38 6.70 -3.52 -1.13
CA THR A 38 7.27 -2.39 -0.41
C THR A 38 6.38 -1.86 0.72
N ARG A 39 5.23 -2.51 1.00
CA ARG A 39 4.26 -2.03 2.01
C ARG A 39 4.44 -2.76 3.33
N ASP A 40 4.64 -2.00 4.40
CA ASP A 40 4.78 -2.49 5.77
C ASP A 40 4.03 -1.63 6.81
N SER A 41 3.36 -0.57 6.37
CA SER A 41 2.60 0.33 7.22
C SER A 41 1.19 0.59 6.67
N PHE A 42 0.17 0.50 7.54
CA PHE A 42 -1.24 0.58 7.16
C PHE A 42 -2.07 1.36 8.17
N ALA A 43 -3.06 2.10 7.69
CA ALA A 43 -4.19 2.53 8.49
C ALA A 43 -5.37 1.56 8.27
N ILE A 44 -6.29 1.46 9.24
CA ILE A 44 -7.45 0.56 9.13
C ILE A 44 -8.73 1.35 9.33
N THR A 45 -9.67 1.20 8.39
CA THR A 45 -11.01 1.77 8.45
C THR A 45 -12.06 0.67 8.37
N VAL A 46 -13.13 0.82 9.14
CA VAL A 46 -14.30 -0.07 9.12
C VAL A 46 -15.51 0.71 8.65
N TYR A 47 -16.16 0.20 7.61
CA TYR A 47 -17.44 0.67 7.11
C TYR A 47 -18.52 -0.32 7.50
N ASP A 48 -19.34 0.08 8.45
CA ASP A 48 -20.42 -0.75 8.97
C ASP A 48 -21.77 -0.38 8.34
N GLY A 49 -22.30 -1.29 7.56
CA GLY A 49 -23.66 -1.26 7.01
C GLY A 49 -24.50 -2.43 7.49
N VAL A 50 -24.13 -3.05 8.64
CA VAL A 50 -24.84 -4.18 9.20
C VAL A 50 -25.99 -3.71 10.08
N LYS A 51 -27.18 -4.22 9.81
CA LYS A 51 -28.41 -3.86 10.52
C LYS A 51 -28.80 -4.95 11.52
N ASP A 52 -29.89 -4.66 12.26
CA ASP A 52 -30.59 -5.60 13.17
C ASP A 52 -29.72 -6.15 14.30
N GLY A 53 -28.65 -5.45 14.67
CA GLY A 53 -27.74 -5.84 15.72
C GLY A 53 -26.92 -7.09 15.43
N CYS A 54 -26.73 -7.44 14.14
CA CYS A 54 -25.89 -8.55 13.72
C CYS A 54 -24.39 -8.27 13.89
N LEU A 55 -23.99 -7.02 13.99
CA LEU A 55 -22.62 -6.59 14.33
C LEU A 55 -22.68 -5.53 15.44
N PRO A 56 -22.79 -5.92 16.71
CA PRO A 56 -22.99 -4.99 17.81
C PRO A 56 -21.76 -4.12 18.12
N ASN A 57 -20.57 -4.55 17.73
CA ASN A 57 -19.32 -3.80 17.95
C ASN A 57 -18.42 -3.83 16.72
N PRO A 58 -18.62 -2.95 15.72
CA PRO A 58 -17.78 -2.86 14.52
C PRO A 58 -16.31 -2.54 14.82
N GLY A 59 -16.04 -1.73 15.85
CA GLY A 59 -14.68 -1.36 16.25
C GLY A 59 -13.81 -2.57 16.61
N ARG A 60 -14.43 -3.65 17.07
CA ARG A 60 -13.72 -4.90 17.35
C ARG A 60 -13.13 -5.58 16.12
N LEU A 61 -13.68 -5.34 14.93
CA LEU A 61 -13.10 -5.82 13.67
C LEU A 61 -11.78 -5.11 13.41
N LYS A 62 -11.76 -3.77 13.59
CA LYS A 62 -10.54 -2.95 13.48
C LYS A 62 -9.47 -3.43 14.45
N GLU A 63 -9.81 -3.52 15.74
CA GLU A 63 -8.87 -3.97 16.79
C GLU A 63 -8.23 -5.33 16.46
N LYS A 64 -9.01 -6.29 16.00
CA LYS A 64 -8.51 -7.63 15.69
C LYS A 64 -7.65 -7.66 14.44
N MET A 65 -7.99 -6.88 13.42
CA MET A 65 -7.13 -6.68 12.25
C MET A 65 -5.79 -6.07 12.66
N GLU A 66 -5.80 -5.00 13.48
CA GLU A 66 -4.57 -4.36 13.98
C GLU A 66 -3.67 -5.34 14.73
N ILE A 67 -4.24 -6.11 15.65
CA ILE A 67 -3.49 -7.10 16.42
C ILE A 67 -2.86 -8.17 15.51
N ALA A 68 -3.63 -8.67 14.53
CA ALA A 68 -3.15 -9.69 13.60
C ALA A 68 -2.01 -9.15 12.72
N LEU A 69 -2.16 -7.94 12.17
CA LEU A 69 -1.13 -7.32 11.33
C LEU A 69 0.15 -7.00 12.11
N ARG A 70 0.04 -6.51 13.36
CA ARG A 70 1.22 -6.27 14.22
C ARG A 70 1.97 -7.56 14.55
N LYS A 71 1.28 -8.69 14.73
CA LYS A 71 1.92 -10.01 14.89
C LYS A 71 2.77 -10.41 13.68
N HIS A 72 2.38 -9.96 12.49
CA HIS A 72 3.14 -10.15 11.25
C HIS A 72 4.23 -9.10 11.02
N GLY A 73 4.45 -8.18 11.98
CA GLY A 73 5.49 -7.16 11.90
C GLY A 73 5.12 -5.92 11.10
N PHE A 74 3.83 -5.72 10.79
CA PHE A 74 3.36 -4.50 10.14
C PHE A 74 3.18 -3.36 11.14
N ASP A 75 3.53 -2.15 10.71
CA ASP A 75 3.25 -0.94 11.46
C ASP A 75 1.80 -0.47 11.21
N ILE A 76 1.12 -0.08 12.29
CA ILE A 76 -0.27 0.38 12.22
C ILE A 76 -0.35 1.85 12.60
N GLN A 77 -0.68 2.67 11.61
CA GLN A 77 -0.85 4.10 11.73
C GLN A 77 -2.21 4.44 12.36
N LYS A 78 -2.21 5.40 13.29
CA LYS A 78 -3.44 5.84 13.97
C LYS A 78 -4.28 6.77 13.11
N GLU A 79 -3.64 7.55 12.24
CA GLU A 79 -4.28 8.57 11.43
C GLU A 79 -4.33 8.20 9.95
N HIS A 80 -5.44 8.52 9.30
CA HIS A 80 -5.57 8.48 7.85
C HIS A 80 -4.93 9.73 7.26
N ARG A 81 -3.76 9.58 6.66
CA ARG A 81 -3.13 10.63 5.84
C ARG A 81 -3.21 10.21 4.38
N LEU A 82 -3.21 11.17 3.47
CA LEU A 82 -3.30 10.91 2.03
C LEU A 82 -2.20 9.98 1.48
N ASN A 83 -1.06 9.91 2.17
CA ASN A 83 0.07 9.05 1.80
C ASN A 83 0.10 7.70 2.54
N VAL A 84 -0.88 7.40 3.37
CA VAL A 84 -0.94 6.14 4.12
C VAL A 84 -1.81 5.13 3.39
N ASN A 85 -1.28 3.92 3.22
CA ASN A 85 -2.06 2.81 2.66
C ASN A 85 -3.14 2.40 3.65
N THR A 86 -4.36 2.24 3.17
CA THR A 86 -5.52 2.00 4.04
C THR A 86 -6.11 0.63 3.79
N ILE A 87 -6.30 -0.15 4.84
CA ILE A 87 -7.10 -1.38 4.79
C ILE A 87 -8.53 -1.02 5.13
N ALA A 88 -9.41 -1.11 4.13
CA ALA A 88 -10.84 -0.87 4.26
C ALA A 88 -11.56 -2.20 4.53
N ILE A 89 -12.18 -2.33 5.69
CA ILE A 89 -13.07 -3.44 6.04
C ILE A 89 -14.49 -2.96 5.83
N GLN A 90 -15.24 -3.60 4.96
CA GLN A 90 -16.65 -3.31 4.72
C GLN A 90 -17.48 -4.50 5.18
N ALA A 91 -18.46 -4.24 6.05
CA ALA A 91 -19.44 -5.23 6.50
C ALA A 91 -20.85 -4.76 6.15
N LEU A 92 -21.59 -5.55 5.41
CA LEU A 92 -22.94 -5.24 4.93
C LEU A 92 -23.86 -6.41 5.21
N GLY A 93 -25.08 -6.16 5.69
CA GLY A 93 -26.06 -7.21 5.90
C GLY A 93 -27.03 -6.93 7.04
N GLY A 94 -27.65 -8.01 7.55
CA GLY A 94 -28.65 -7.94 8.60
C GLY A 94 -29.43 -9.25 8.71
N ARG A 95 -30.65 -9.17 9.24
CA ARG A 95 -31.59 -10.30 9.29
C ARG A 95 -32.67 -10.09 8.22
N PRO A 96 -32.82 -11.03 7.25
CA PRO A 96 -33.87 -10.96 6.25
C PRO A 96 -35.28 -10.92 6.88
N ARG A 97 -35.48 -11.64 8.00
CA ARG A 97 -36.72 -11.63 8.81
C ARG A 97 -36.37 -11.61 10.31
N LYS A 98 -37.29 -11.11 11.15
CA LYS A 98 -37.07 -10.86 12.58
C LYS A 98 -36.53 -12.05 13.38
N ASN A 99 -36.88 -13.27 13.02
CA ASN A 99 -36.50 -14.51 13.73
C ASN A 99 -35.45 -15.33 12.97
N GLU A 100 -34.88 -14.78 11.90
CA GLU A 100 -33.89 -15.49 11.07
C GLU A 100 -32.47 -15.20 11.52
N LEU A 101 -31.56 -16.02 10.96
CA LEU A 101 -30.13 -15.83 11.14
C LEU A 101 -29.67 -14.50 10.53
N CYS A 102 -28.61 -13.98 11.07
CA CYS A 102 -27.89 -12.90 10.46
C CYS A 102 -27.18 -13.38 9.18
N VAL A 103 -27.25 -12.60 8.12
CA VAL A 103 -26.49 -12.80 6.89
C VAL A 103 -25.64 -11.56 6.66
N VAL A 104 -24.32 -11.71 6.73
CA VAL A 104 -23.39 -10.59 6.61
C VAL A 104 -22.33 -10.92 5.56
N HIS A 105 -22.21 -10.04 4.57
CA HIS A 105 -21.09 -10.00 3.66
C HIS A 105 -20.00 -9.13 4.27
N ILE A 106 -18.80 -9.65 4.39
CA ILE A 106 -17.61 -8.91 4.80
C ILE A 106 -16.57 -8.96 3.69
N SER A 107 -16.03 -7.80 3.33
CA SER A 107 -14.92 -7.68 2.38
C SER A 107 -13.82 -6.81 2.95
N THR A 108 -12.60 -7.08 2.51
CA THR A 108 -11.43 -6.29 2.89
C THR A 108 -10.62 -5.96 1.66
N THR A 109 -10.32 -4.68 1.50
CA THR A 109 -9.58 -4.12 0.37
C THR A 109 -8.42 -3.27 0.90
N LEU A 110 -7.24 -3.47 0.34
CA LEU A 110 -6.11 -2.56 0.55
C LEU A 110 -6.17 -1.45 -0.49
N VAL A 111 -6.24 -0.22 -0.04
CA VAL A 111 -6.15 0.99 -0.85
C VAL A 111 -4.71 1.48 -0.80
N ILE A 112 -4.02 1.40 -1.91
CA ILE A 112 -2.64 1.86 -2.06
C ILE A 112 -2.69 3.22 -2.75
N ASN A 113 -2.27 4.27 -2.05
CA ASN A 113 -2.13 5.58 -2.63
C ASN A 113 -0.80 5.67 -3.38
N SER A 114 -0.86 5.82 -4.70
CA SER A 114 0.30 5.95 -5.56
C SER A 114 0.29 7.29 -6.26
N VAL A 115 1.46 7.91 -6.36
CA VAL A 115 1.64 9.13 -7.14
C VAL A 115 2.02 8.71 -8.56
N VAL A 116 1.18 9.07 -9.51
CA VAL A 116 1.40 8.77 -10.93
C VAL A 116 1.67 10.06 -11.67
N SER A 117 2.77 10.09 -12.43
CA SER A 117 3.02 11.17 -13.39
C SER A 117 2.15 10.97 -14.62
N VAL A 118 1.29 11.94 -14.91
CA VAL A 118 0.40 11.90 -16.07
C VAL A 118 1.02 12.74 -17.18
N PRO A 119 1.45 12.16 -18.30
CA PRO A 119 2.20 12.85 -19.35
C PRO A 119 1.50 14.06 -19.99
N PHE A 120 0.20 14.19 -19.80
CA PHE A 120 -0.61 15.27 -20.34
C PHE A 120 -1.15 16.24 -19.29
N ALA A 121 -0.82 16.04 -18.02
CA ALA A 121 -1.34 16.87 -16.91
C ALA A 121 -0.81 18.30 -16.96
N ASP A 122 0.37 18.52 -17.54
CA ASP A 122 0.98 19.85 -17.69
C ASP A 122 0.11 20.81 -18.53
N LYS A 123 -0.79 20.26 -19.36
CA LYS A 123 -1.75 21.05 -20.16
C LYS A 123 -3.05 21.38 -19.41
N ILE A 124 -3.31 20.72 -18.28
CA ILE A 124 -4.59 20.76 -17.56
C ILE A 124 -4.43 21.37 -16.16
N SER A 125 -3.28 21.19 -15.53
CA SER A 125 -3.01 21.67 -14.17
C SER A 125 -1.52 21.97 -13.95
N THR A 126 -1.24 22.81 -12.96
CA THR A 126 0.13 23.22 -12.58
C THR A 126 0.96 22.12 -11.93
N GLY A 127 0.53 20.84 -11.96
CA GLY A 127 1.26 19.73 -11.37
C GLY A 127 1.11 18.46 -12.19
N SER A 128 2.23 17.88 -12.59
CA SER A 128 2.29 16.63 -13.35
C SER A 128 1.99 15.36 -12.54
N ASN A 129 1.84 15.49 -11.21
CA ASN A 129 1.67 14.36 -10.31
C ASN A 129 0.23 14.25 -9.82
N THR A 130 -0.40 13.13 -10.10
CA THR A 130 -1.75 12.82 -9.64
C THR A 130 -1.72 11.66 -8.65
N LEU A 131 -2.41 11.84 -7.51
CA LEU A 131 -2.60 10.75 -6.56
C LEU A 131 -3.70 9.82 -7.07
N VAL A 132 -3.34 8.57 -7.33
CA VAL A 132 -4.26 7.54 -7.81
C VAL A 132 -4.38 6.45 -6.76
N PRO A 133 -5.59 6.17 -6.23
CA PRO A 133 -5.82 5.04 -5.38
C PRO A 133 -5.87 3.76 -6.21
N LEU A 134 -5.03 2.79 -5.88
CA LEU A 134 -5.09 1.44 -6.42
C LEU A 134 -5.79 0.55 -5.39
N LEU A 135 -6.76 -0.22 -5.84
CA LEU A 135 -7.55 -1.11 -5.01
C LEU A 135 -7.04 -2.54 -5.15
N TYR A 136 -6.57 -3.11 -4.07
CA TYR A 136 -6.19 -4.52 -4.00
C TYR A 136 -7.19 -5.29 -3.14
N PRO A 137 -8.07 -6.13 -3.72
CA PRO A 137 -9.01 -6.94 -2.98
C PRO A 137 -8.26 -8.04 -2.23
N ILE A 138 -8.28 -8.00 -0.90
CA ILE A 138 -7.63 -9.01 -0.08
C ILE A 138 -8.48 -10.27 -0.05
N ARG A 139 -9.73 -10.14 0.41
CA ARG A 139 -10.69 -11.24 0.50
C ARG A 139 -12.10 -10.74 0.80
N ASN A 140 -13.08 -11.60 0.52
CA ASN A 140 -14.46 -11.42 0.95
C ASN A 140 -15.03 -12.75 1.47
N ALA A 141 -16.11 -12.66 2.25
CA ALA A 141 -16.87 -13.81 2.74
C ALA A 141 -18.33 -13.44 2.97
N LEU A 142 -19.23 -14.38 2.72
CA LEU A 142 -20.61 -14.32 3.15
C LEU A 142 -20.79 -15.24 4.34
N ILE A 143 -21.22 -14.68 5.48
CA ILE A 143 -21.32 -15.39 6.74
C ILE A 143 -22.78 -15.41 7.17
N THR A 144 -23.28 -16.59 7.49
CA THR A 144 -24.60 -16.79 8.09
C THR A 144 -24.45 -17.42 9.46
N ASP A 145 -25.02 -16.78 10.47
CA ASP A 145 -24.98 -17.27 11.85
C ASP A 145 -26.07 -16.62 12.71
N ASN A 146 -26.27 -17.09 13.91
CA ASN A 146 -27.13 -16.44 14.88
C ASN A 146 -26.49 -15.10 15.37
N ARG A 147 -27.31 -14.20 15.87
CA ARG A 147 -26.90 -12.86 16.31
C ARG A 147 -25.79 -12.90 17.37
N THR A 148 -25.82 -13.86 18.28
CA THR A 148 -24.88 -13.93 19.42
C THR A 148 -23.47 -14.39 18.98
N SER A 149 -23.37 -15.22 17.97
CA SER A 149 -22.10 -15.74 17.46
C SER A 149 -21.54 -14.98 16.26
N MET A 150 -22.36 -14.18 15.58
CA MET A 150 -21.97 -13.44 14.36
C MET A 150 -20.74 -12.56 14.59
N GLN A 151 -20.71 -11.77 15.67
CA GLN A 151 -19.55 -10.93 16.03
C GLN A 151 -18.26 -11.74 16.11
N ARG A 152 -18.29 -12.90 16.74
CA ARG A 152 -17.12 -13.77 16.88
C ARG A 152 -16.66 -14.31 15.53
N ARG A 153 -17.62 -14.72 14.67
CA ARG A 153 -17.30 -15.23 13.32
C ARG A 153 -16.69 -14.16 12.44
N LEU A 154 -17.28 -12.97 12.40
CA LEU A 154 -16.74 -11.83 11.65
C LEU A 154 -15.34 -11.45 12.14
N THR A 155 -15.12 -11.45 13.45
CA THR A 155 -13.82 -11.18 14.05
C THR A 155 -12.77 -12.22 13.62
N LYS A 156 -13.13 -13.51 13.61
CA LYS A 156 -12.25 -14.58 13.12
C LYS A 156 -11.91 -14.39 11.65
N GLN A 157 -12.91 -14.07 10.85
CA GLN A 157 -12.72 -13.85 9.41
C GLN A 157 -11.77 -12.70 9.10
N VAL A 158 -11.83 -11.60 9.87
CA VAL A 158 -10.91 -10.46 9.71
C VAL A 158 -9.46 -10.86 10.01
N VAL A 159 -9.23 -11.74 11.00
CA VAL A 159 -7.89 -12.26 11.28
C VAL A 159 -7.38 -13.10 10.10
N GLU A 160 -8.21 -13.97 9.53
CA GLU A 160 -7.85 -14.76 8.33
C GLU A 160 -7.53 -13.85 7.12
N PHE A 161 -8.18 -12.69 7.01
CA PHE A 161 -7.88 -11.71 5.98
C PHE A 161 -6.52 -11.02 6.20
N ALA A 162 -6.14 -10.75 7.45
CA ALA A 162 -4.82 -10.25 7.80
C ALA A 162 -3.72 -11.26 7.45
N ASP A 163 -3.94 -12.53 7.77
CA ASP A 163 -3.01 -13.62 7.43
C ASP A 163 -2.84 -13.75 5.91
N LYS A 164 -3.95 -13.64 5.16
CA LYS A 164 -3.90 -13.65 3.69
C LYS A 164 -3.08 -12.48 3.13
N LEU A 165 -3.30 -11.27 3.63
CA LEU A 165 -2.53 -10.09 3.21
C LEU A 165 -1.04 -10.27 3.50
N TYR A 166 -0.68 -10.78 4.67
CA TYR A 166 0.71 -11.10 5.01
C TYR A 166 1.33 -12.08 4.01
N LEU A 167 0.62 -13.15 3.66
CA LEU A 167 1.11 -14.13 2.69
C LEU A 167 1.29 -13.52 1.30
N ASP A 168 0.36 -12.67 0.86
CA ASP A 168 0.45 -11.99 -0.44
C ASP A 168 1.65 -11.03 -0.49
N ILE A 169 1.84 -10.21 0.54
CA ILE A 169 2.99 -9.30 0.64
C ILE A 169 4.31 -10.10 0.70
N SER A 170 4.34 -11.19 1.48
CA SER A 170 5.54 -12.03 1.60
C SER A 170 5.91 -12.67 0.27
N ARG A 171 4.92 -13.16 -0.49
CA ARG A 171 5.13 -13.71 -1.84
C ARG A 171 5.63 -12.63 -2.79
N ALA A 172 4.97 -11.48 -2.82
CA ALA A 172 5.36 -10.34 -3.65
C ALA A 172 6.80 -9.88 -3.34
N LYS A 173 7.18 -9.81 -2.06
CA LYS A 173 8.56 -9.51 -1.64
C LYS A 173 9.56 -10.52 -2.21
N ASN A 174 9.30 -11.82 -2.04
CA ASN A 174 10.19 -12.86 -2.54
C ASN A 174 10.35 -12.76 -4.07
N ASP A 175 9.26 -12.62 -4.79
CA ASP A 175 9.28 -12.59 -6.25
C ASP A 175 9.99 -11.33 -6.79
N ILE A 176 9.72 -10.16 -6.22
CA ILE A 176 10.32 -8.89 -6.64
C ILE A 176 11.79 -8.82 -6.24
N PHE A 177 12.14 -9.20 -5.01
CA PHE A 177 13.52 -9.11 -4.52
C PHE A 177 14.45 -10.13 -5.18
N LEU A 178 13.93 -11.26 -5.65
CA LEU A 178 14.68 -12.21 -6.46
C LEU A 178 14.95 -11.67 -7.89
N LYS A 179 13.92 -11.03 -8.48
CA LYS A 179 14.04 -10.47 -9.84
C LYS A 179 14.86 -9.17 -9.87
N PHE A 180 14.78 -8.37 -8.82
CA PHE A 180 15.37 -7.03 -8.74
C PHE A 180 16.14 -6.82 -7.42
N PRO A 181 17.37 -7.35 -7.30
CA PRO A 181 18.16 -7.22 -6.07
C PRO A 181 18.42 -5.78 -5.63
N SER A 182 18.53 -4.84 -6.57
CA SER A 182 18.69 -3.41 -6.28
C SER A 182 17.52 -2.82 -5.50
N ILE A 183 16.28 -3.21 -5.83
CA ILE A 183 15.08 -2.78 -5.10
C ILE A 183 15.10 -3.31 -3.66
N ARG A 184 15.53 -4.55 -3.48
CA ARG A 184 15.71 -5.13 -2.14
C ARG A 184 16.70 -4.32 -1.31
N ASP A 185 17.84 -3.98 -1.89
CA ASP A 185 18.92 -3.29 -1.18
C ASP A 185 18.50 -1.85 -0.80
N GLU A 186 17.77 -1.15 -1.67
CA GLU A 186 17.17 0.15 -1.35
C GLU A 186 16.10 0.06 -0.26
N TYR A 187 15.21 -0.93 -0.33
CA TYR A 187 14.20 -1.17 0.69
C TYR A 187 14.83 -1.43 2.06
N LEU A 188 15.88 -2.24 2.14
CA LEU A 188 16.58 -2.53 3.39
C LEU A 188 17.29 -1.29 3.95
N LYS A 189 17.90 -0.46 3.11
CA LYS A 189 18.51 0.82 3.52
C LYS A 189 17.47 1.78 4.10
N SER A 190 16.32 1.94 3.45
CA SER A 190 15.25 2.82 3.94
C SER A 190 14.70 2.36 5.30
N LYS A 191 14.63 1.05 5.52
CA LYS A 191 14.14 0.49 6.78
C LYS A 191 15.11 0.68 7.94
N ASN A 192 16.40 0.61 7.69
CA ASN A 192 17.42 0.84 8.71
C ASN A 192 17.49 2.32 9.11
N SER A 193 17.37 3.24 8.17
CA SER A 193 17.37 4.68 8.46
C SER A 193 16.15 5.17 9.26
N SER A 194 15.01 4.46 9.20
CA SER A 194 13.82 4.79 9.97
C SER A 194 13.85 4.28 11.43
N ASN A 195 14.75 3.37 11.75
CA ASN A 195 14.93 2.85 13.13
C ASN A 195 15.91 3.67 13.96
N ASP A 196 16.68 4.56 13.33
CA ASP A 196 17.71 5.39 13.99
C ASP A 196 17.19 6.81 14.31
N SER A 197 15.93 7.11 14.06
CA SER A 197 15.25 8.39 14.34
C SER A 197 14.16 8.24 15.42
#